data_6e3471a77578145d0beec668b31b645f
#
_entry.id   6e3471a77578145d0beec668b31b645f
#
_cell.length_a   1.000
_cell.length_b   1.000
_cell.length_c   1.000
_cell.angle_alpha   90.00
_cell.angle_beta   90.00
_cell.angle_gamma   90.00
#
_symmetry.space_group_name_H-M   'P 1'
#
loop_
_entity.id
_entity.type
_entity.pdbx_description
1 polymer ?
#
loop_
_entity_poly.entity_id
_entity_poly.type
_entity_poly.pdbx_seq_one_letter_code
_entity_poly.pdbx_strand_id
1 'polypeptide(L)'
;LKVGHATRSLDECVRMAKADVTVRTAVLEARLILGDATLFESLMGRFDHDVMRGTSTEFIHAMLAERDQRHERQRQSRYLVEPNVKEGKGGLRDLQTLFWISKYYYRVRTGEELVDKNVFTSGEYVSFRKAEDFLWAVRCHMHFQTGKPEERLSFDIQRDIARRLGYRDSAGMSAVERFMKHYFLVAKDVGDLTRILCSALEEVQAKDVPGLNRIFSTFSRRRKKISGFPDFVIEHHRINIADSKVFSREPINLVRLFYLVDRLGLEFHPDAMRAVTRSLRLIDAN
;
A
#
# COMPACT_ATOMS: atom_id res chain seq x y z
N LEU A 1 -13.61 -7.37 24.54
CA LEU A 1 -13.37 -6.37 23.49
C LEU A 1 -13.92 -5.02 23.94
N LYS A 2 -13.08 -3.98 23.88
CA LYS A 2 -13.58 -2.60 24.03
C LYS A 2 -14.15 -2.18 22.68
N VAL A 3 -15.44 -1.89 22.62
CA VAL A 3 -16.12 -1.41 21.42
C VAL A 3 -16.43 0.07 21.59
N GLY A 4 -15.93 0.89 20.68
CA GLY A 4 -16.36 2.28 20.57
C GLY A 4 -17.75 2.33 19.98
N HIS A 5 -18.64 3.10 20.58
CA HIS A 5 -20.01 3.32 20.05
C HIS A 5 -20.33 4.81 20.01
N ALA A 6 -21.12 5.20 19.06
CA ALA A 6 -21.64 6.55 18.96
C ALA A 6 -22.97 6.55 18.20
N THR A 7 -23.90 7.41 18.65
CA THR A 7 -25.13 7.71 17.93
C THR A 7 -25.01 9.09 17.31
N ARG A 8 -25.26 9.20 16.01
CA ARG A 8 -25.11 10.46 15.27
C ARG A 8 -26.22 10.62 14.24
N SER A 9 -26.63 11.85 14.01
CA SER A 9 -27.45 12.17 12.84
C SER A 9 -26.63 12.08 11.55
N LEU A 10 -27.27 12.03 10.39
CA LEU A 10 -26.59 12.05 9.09
C LEU A 10 -25.71 13.30 8.94
N ASP A 11 -26.22 14.46 9.34
CA ASP A 11 -25.49 15.74 9.25
C ASP A 11 -24.24 15.70 10.13
N GLU A 12 -24.37 15.18 11.34
CA GLU A 12 -23.24 15.05 12.25
C GLU A 12 -22.20 14.05 11.73
N CYS A 13 -22.60 12.91 11.17
CA CYS A 13 -21.69 11.94 10.55
C CYS A 13 -20.88 12.59 9.42
N VAL A 14 -21.55 13.32 8.52
CA VAL A 14 -20.90 14.02 7.41
C VAL A 14 -19.96 15.13 7.92
N ARG A 15 -20.40 15.93 8.87
CA ARG A 15 -19.57 16.99 9.47
C ARG A 15 -18.30 16.42 10.12
N MET A 16 -18.44 15.37 10.89
CA MET A 16 -17.29 14.74 11.56
C MET A 16 -16.36 14.05 10.57
N ALA A 17 -16.89 13.38 9.54
CA ALA A 17 -16.06 12.77 8.50
C ALA A 17 -15.27 13.80 7.68
N LYS A 18 -15.78 15.04 7.54
CA LYS A 18 -15.01 16.15 6.95
C LYS A 18 -13.87 16.61 7.86
N ALA A 19 -14.10 16.65 9.16
CA ALA A 19 -13.15 17.21 10.14
C ALA A 19 -12.08 16.23 10.58
N ASP A 20 -12.36 14.91 10.60
CA ASP A 20 -11.49 13.88 11.18
C ASP A 20 -11.32 12.71 10.21
N VAL A 21 -10.05 12.46 9.82
CA VAL A 21 -9.68 11.38 8.90
C VAL A 21 -10.00 10.00 9.50
N THR A 22 -9.92 9.82 10.82
CA THR A 22 -10.27 8.56 11.49
C THR A 22 -11.77 8.27 11.37
N VAL A 23 -12.61 9.29 11.56
CA VAL A 23 -14.05 9.15 11.33
C VAL A 23 -14.33 8.91 9.85
N ARG A 24 -13.60 9.61 8.97
CA ARG A 24 -13.71 9.44 7.51
C ARG A 24 -13.42 7.99 7.07
N THR A 25 -12.34 7.39 7.58
CA THR A 25 -12.04 5.97 7.31
C THR A 25 -13.03 5.01 7.93
N ALA A 26 -13.56 5.32 9.11
CA ALA A 26 -14.60 4.50 9.74
C ALA A 26 -15.91 4.49 8.93
N VAL A 27 -16.33 5.64 8.38
CA VAL A 27 -17.50 5.71 7.49
C VAL A 27 -17.20 5.06 6.14
N LEU A 28 -15.99 5.20 5.60
CA LEU A 28 -15.57 4.54 4.36
C LEU A 28 -15.69 3.01 4.45
N GLU A 29 -15.47 2.43 5.64
CA GLU A 29 -15.57 0.99 5.94
C GLU A 29 -16.91 0.59 6.56
N ALA A 30 -17.87 1.53 6.62
CA ALA A 30 -19.17 1.24 7.21
C ALA A 30 -19.94 0.17 6.43
N ARG A 31 -20.64 -0.68 7.17
CA ARG A 31 -21.55 -1.69 6.65
C ARG A 31 -22.82 -1.71 7.46
N LEU A 32 -23.96 -1.95 6.82
CA LEU A 32 -25.20 -2.15 7.51
C LEU A 32 -25.18 -3.51 8.23
N ILE A 33 -25.35 -3.48 9.55
CA ILE A 33 -25.50 -4.71 10.36
C ILE A 33 -26.97 -4.97 10.64
N LEU A 34 -27.70 -3.93 11.02
CA LEU A 34 -29.12 -3.98 11.35
C LEU A 34 -29.72 -2.58 11.24
N GLY A 35 -30.97 -2.47 10.83
CA GLY A 35 -31.71 -1.22 10.77
C GLY A 35 -32.21 -0.88 9.37
N ASP A 36 -32.56 0.38 9.15
CA ASP A 36 -33.12 0.87 7.90
C ASP A 36 -32.04 1.00 6.81
N ALA A 37 -32.21 0.23 5.74
CA ALA A 37 -31.33 0.25 4.60
C ALA A 37 -31.33 1.60 3.87
N THR A 38 -32.48 2.30 3.80
CA THR A 38 -32.60 3.58 3.10
C THR A 38 -31.84 4.68 3.85
N LEU A 39 -31.81 4.62 5.18
CA LEU A 39 -31.01 5.52 6.00
C LEU A 39 -29.50 5.30 5.78
N PHE A 40 -29.07 4.03 5.70
CA PHE A 40 -27.69 3.69 5.41
C PHE A 40 -27.26 4.13 3.99
N GLU A 41 -28.09 3.89 2.99
CA GLU A 41 -27.87 4.34 1.61
C GLU A 41 -27.78 5.87 1.53
N SER A 42 -28.65 6.57 2.25
CA SER A 42 -28.61 8.03 2.35
C SER A 42 -27.30 8.53 2.98
N LEU A 43 -26.81 7.86 4.03
CA LEU A 43 -25.50 8.16 4.62
C LEU A 43 -24.39 7.98 3.60
N MET A 44 -24.35 6.85 2.91
CA MET A 44 -23.29 6.54 1.95
C MET A 44 -23.32 7.46 0.74
N GLY A 45 -24.52 7.81 0.23
CA GLY A 45 -24.70 8.77 -0.85
C GLY A 45 -24.20 10.17 -0.46
N ARG A 46 -24.55 10.63 0.73
CA ARG A 46 -24.05 11.92 1.27
C ARG A 46 -22.54 11.89 1.52
N PHE A 47 -22.02 10.80 2.05
CA PHE A 47 -20.60 10.64 2.26
C PHE A 47 -19.82 10.75 0.94
N ASP A 48 -20.29 10.08 -0.12
CA ASP A 48 -19.66 10.20 -1.44
C ASP A 48 -19.74 11.63 -1.98
N HIS A 49 -20.94 12.25 -1.92
CA HIS A 49 -21.15 13.57 -2.50
C HIS A 49 -20.49 14.69 -1.69
N ASP A 50 -20.70 14.71 -0.36
CA ASP A 50 -20.36 15.85 0.48
C ASP A 50 -18.95 15.78 1.08
N VAL A 51 -18.37 14.54 1.20
CA VAL A 51 -17.07 14.31 1.84
C VAL A 51 -16.01 13.91 0.83
N MET A 52 -16.30 12.93 -0.04
CA MET A 52 -15.27 12.34 -0.89
C MET A 52 -14.99 13.13 -2.17
N ARG A 53 -15.98 13.88 -2.72
CA ARG A 53 -15.77 14.67 -3.94
C ARG A 53 -14.81 15.83 -3.69
N GLY A 54 -13.81 15.95 -4.56
CA GLY A 54 -12.83 17.04 -4.52
C GLY A 54 -11.79 16.96 -3.39
N THR A 55 -11.84 15.94 -2.52
CA THR A 55 -10.94 15.82 -1.36
C THR A 55 -9.96 14.64 -1.46
N SER A 56 -9.87 13.99 -2.63
CA SER A 56 -9.04 12.79 -2.80
C SER A 56 -7.56 13.06 -2.53
N THR A 57 -7.01 14.17 -3.04
CA THR A 57 -5.61 14.55 -2.83
C THR A 57 -5.31 14.82 -1.36
N GLU A 58 -6.18 15.60 -0.68
CA GLU A 58 -6.08 15.86 0.76
C GLU A 58 -6.08 14.55 1.57
N PHE A 59 -7.02 13.64 1.26
CA PHE A 59 -7.13 12.36 1.94
C PHE A 59 -5.88 11.49 1.75
N ILE A 60 -5.37 11.39 0.51
CA ILE A 60 -4.13 10.65 0.22
C ILE A 60 -2.97 11.20 1.04
N HIS A 61 -2.77 12.52 1.04
CA HIS A 61 -1.69 13.16 1.80
C HIS A 61 -1.83 12.89 3.30
N ALA A 62 -3.03 13.01 3.85
CA ALA A 62 -3.29 12.75 5.28
C ALA A 62 -2.97 11.29 5.65
N MET A 63 -3.39 10.33 4.81
CA MET A 63 -3.15 8.90 5.05
C MET A 63 -1.67 8.52 4.93
N LEU A 64 -0.96 9.09 3.96
CA LEU A 64 0.49 8.84 3.81
C LEU A 64 1.29 9.50 4.95
N ALA A 65 0.93 10.71 5.35
CA ALA A 65 1.55 11.39 6.49
C ALA A 65 1.33 10.62 7.82
N GLU A 66 0.12 10.10 8.06
CA GLU A 66 -0.16 9.24 9.22
C GLU A 66 0.71 7.98 9.19
N ARG A 67 0.80 7.31 8.03
CA ARG A 67 1.65 6.12 7.85
C ARG A 67 3.11 6.44 8.18
N ASP A 68 3.65 7.52 7.66
CA ASP A 68 5.06 7.88 7.84
C ASP A 68 5.36 8.22 9.31
N GLN A 69 4.48 8.98 9.98
CA GLN A 69 4.58 9.24 11.42
C GLN A 69 4.49 7.95 12.26
N ARG A 70 3.65 7.00 11.86
CA ARG A 70 3.53 5.70 12.52
C ARG A 70 4.79 4.87 12.36
N HIS A 71 5.37 4.85 11.16
CA HIS A 71 6.65 4.17 10.90
C HIS A 71 7.79 4.76 11.72
N GLU A 72 7.86 6.08 11.85
CA GLU A 72 8.84 6.75 12.70
C GLU A 72 8.71 6.33 14.17
N ARG A 73 7.49 6.33 14.71
CA ARG A 73 7.22 5.86 16.09
C ARG A 73 7.63 4.40 16.30
N GLN A 74 7.48 3.55 15.28
CA GLN A 74 7.83 2.13 15.31
C GLN A 74 9.28 1.85 14.87
N ARG A 75 10.17 2.87 14.88
CA ARG A 75 11.59 2.78 14.47
C ARG A 75 11.83 2.34 13.01
N GLN A 76 10.89 2.53 12.14
CA GLN A 76 10.96 2.42 10.66
C GLN A 76 11.44 1.08 10.06
N SER A 77 11.88 0.09 10.83
CA SER A 77 12.39 -1.17 10.28
C SER A 77 11.29 -2.22 10.13
N ARG A 78 11.20 -2.83 8.96
CA ARG A 78 10.37 -4.02 8.72
C ARG A 78 11.03 -5.32 9.19
N TYR A 79 12.30 -5.27 9.57
CA TYR A 79 13.09 -6.42 10.01
C TYR A 79 13.36 -6.40 11.52
N LEU A 80 12.50 -5.75 12.29
CA LEU A 80 12.55 -5.86 13.73
C LEU A 80 12.30 -7.30 14.15
N VAL A 81 13.15 -7.84 15.00
CA VAL A 81 13.05 -9.24 15.48
C VAL A 81 11.78 -9.50 16.31
N GLU A 82 11.20 -8.46 16.87
CA GLU A 82 9.90 -8.46 17.57
C GLU A 82 8.98 -7.39 16.96
N PRO A 83 8.43 -7.64 15.75
CA PRO A 83 7.65 -6.64 15.03
C PRO A 83 6.27 -6.41 15.66
N ASN A 84 5.73 -5.21 15.47
CA ASN A 84 4.32 -4.96 15.70
C ASN A 84 3.52 -5.36 14.45
N VAL A 85 2.69 -6.40 14.58
CA VAL A 85 1.95 -7.00 13.45
C VAL A 85 0.93 -6.05 12.82
N LYS A 86 0.41 -5.12 13.61
CA LYS A 86 -0.58 -4.14 13.17
C LYS A 86 0.06 -2.85 12.68
N GLU A 87 0.84 -2.19 13.55
CA GLU A 87 1.33 -0.83 13.34
C GLU A 87 2.74 -0.77 12.74
N GLY A 88 3.47 -1.90 12.72
CA GLY A 88 4.81 -1.98 12.16
C GLY A 88 4.83 -1.84 10.65
N LYS A 89 6.00 -1.48 10.11
CA LYS A 89 6.21 -1.35 8.66
C LYS A 89 5.99 -2.69 7.95
N GLY A 90 5.09 -2.71 6.99
CA GLY A 90 4.64 -3.94 6.32
C GLY A 90 3.59 -4.72 7.10
N GLY A 91 3.01 -4.14 8.18
CA GLY A 91 1.94 -4.73 8.96
C GLY A 91 0.54 -4.45 8.41
N LEU A 92 -0.49 -4.90 9.14
CA LEU A 92 -1.89 -4.78 8.74
C LEU A 92 -2.33 -3.35 8.46
N ARG A 93 -1.83 -2.37 9.22
CA ARG A 93 -2.22 -0.98 9.03
C ARG A 93 -1.73 -0.42 7.68
N ASP A 94 -0.60 -0.90 7.18
CA ASP A 94 -0.11 -0.50 5.86
C ASP A 94 -1.03 -1.02 4.75
N LEU A 95 -1.48 -2.28 4.84
CA LEU A 95 -2.49 -2.84 3.93
C LEU A 95 -3.82 -2.09 3.99
N GLN A 96 -4.29 -1.78 5.21
CA GLN A 96 -5.52 -1.01 5.39
C GLN A 96 -5.40 0.40 4.81
N THR A 97 -4.27 1.08 5.06
CA THR A 97 -4.01 2.41 4.50
C THR A 97 -4.04 2.38 2.97
N LEU A 98 -3.38 1.39 2.37
CA LEU A 98 -3.36 1.17 0.93
C LEU A 98 -4.79 0.95 0.39
N PHE A 99 -5.58 0.10 1.05
CA PHE A 99 -6.95 -0.19 0.64
C PHE A 99 -7.87 1.03 0.80
N TRP A 100 -7.76 1.79 1.91
CA TRP A 100 -8.55 3.01 2.12
C TRP A 100 -8.25 4.09 1.08
N ILE A 101 -6.98 4.31 0.75
CA ILE A 101 -6.59 5.23 -0.33
C ILE A 101 -7.20 4.77 -1.66
N SER A 102 -7.09 3.48 -1.95
CA SER A 102 -7.65 2.89 -3.18
C SER A 102 -9.17 3.04 -3.25
N LYS A 103 -9.85 2.69 -2.17
CA LYS A 103 -11.31 2.82 -2.04
C LYS A 103 -11.77 4.26 -2.23
N TYR A 104 -11.06 5.18 -1.60
CA TYR A 104 -11.40 6.62 -1.64
C TYR A 104 -11.14 7.24 -3.00
N TYR A 105 -9.98 6.96 -3.58
CA TYR A 105 -9.56 7.57 -4.84
C TYR A 105 -10.22 6.93 -6.07
N TYR A 106 -10.11 5.60 -6.18
CA TYR A 106 -10.61 4.86 -7.34
C TYR A 106 -12.10 4.52 -7.27
N ARG A 107 -12.78 4.85 -6.16
CA ARG A 107 -14.19 4.53 -5.93
C ARG A 107 -14.49 3.04 -6.08
N VAL A 108 -13.60 2.19 -5.59
CA VAL A 108 -13.77 0.74 -5.59
C VAL A 108 -14.39 0.28 -4.27
N ARG A 109 -15.15 -0.80 -4.33
CA ARG A 109 -15.75 -1.43 -3.14
C ARG A 109 -14.95 -2.64 -2.69
N THR A 110 -14.33 -3.34 -3.62
CA THR A 110 -13.54 -4.55 -3.40
C THR A 110 -12.14 -4.40 -3.99
N GLY A 111 -11.23 -5.27 -3.56
CA GLY A 111 -9.86 -5.27 -4.08
C GLY A 111 -9.76 -5.79 -5.51
N GLU A 112 -10.71 -6.65 -5.95
CA GLU A 112 -10.80 -7.14 -7.32
C GLU A 112 -10.94 -5.99 -8.31
N GLU A 113 -11.77 -5.01 -7.99
CA GLU A 113 -11.98 -3.83 -8.85
C GLU A 113 -10.70 -3.03 -9.10
N LEU A 114 -9.66 -3.17 -8.26
CA LEU A 114 -8.35 -2.55 -8.50
C LEU A 114 -7.62 -3.22 -9.67
N VAL A 115 -7.89 -4.49 -9.92
CA VAL A 115 -7.37 -5.21 -11.10
C VAL A 115 -8.05 -4.69 -12.36
N ASP A 116 -9.36 -4.53 -12.33
CA ASP A 116 -10.15 -4.00 -13.45
C ASP A 116 -9.71 -2.56 -13.82
N LYS A 117 -9.32 -1.79 -12.81
CA LYS A 117 -8.77 -0.43 -12.99
C LYS A 117 -7.27 -0.39 -13.32
N ASN A 118 -6.63 -1.54 -13.53
CA ASN A 118 -5.20 -1.67 -13.83
C ASN A 118 -4.25 -1.03 -12.78
N VAL A 119 -4.72 -0.87 -11.54
CA VAL A 119 -3.89 -0.44 -10.41
C VAL A 119 -3.01 -1.59 -9.96
N PHE A 120 -3.60 -2.77 -9.81
CA PHE A 120 -2.90 -4.03 -9.56
C PHE A 120 -3.04 -5.01 -10.71
N THR A 121 -2.03 -5.83 -10.90
CA THR A 121 -2.17 -7.08 -11.67
C THR A 121 -2.92 -8.12 -10.81
N SER A 122 -3.49 -9.15 -11.45
CA SER A 122 -4.12 -10.28 -10.74
C SER A 122 -3.16 -10.94 -9.74
N GLY A 123 -1.86 -11.04 -10.08
CA GLY A 123 -0.85 -11.59 -9.18
C GLY A 123 -0.60 -10.70 -7.95
N GLU A 124 -0.57 -9.39 -8.11
CA GLU A 124 -0.42 -8.42 -7.01
C GLU A 124 -1.65 -8.45 -6.08
N TYR A 125 -2.85 -8.57 -6.64
CA TYR A 125 -4.05 -8.74 -5.84
C TYR A 125 -4.06 -10.05 -5.05
N VAL A 126 -3.62 -11.15 -5.65
CA VAL A 126 -3.43 -12.43 -4.92
C VAL A 126 -2.42 -12.28 -3.78
N SER A 127 -1.32 -11.58 -4.01
CA SER A 127 -0.32 -11.29 -2.96
C SER A 127 -0.90 -10.41 -1.84
N PHE A 128 -1.71 -9.40 -2.19
CA PHE A 128 -2.44 -8.57 -1.22
C PHE A 128 -3.33 -9.42 -0.32
N ARG A 129 -4.18 -10.29 -0.90
CA ARG A 129 -5.09 -11.16 -0.15
C ARG A 129 -4.33 -12.13 0.77
N LYS A 130 -3.28 -12.77 0.27
CA LYS A 130 -2.46 -13.69 1.07
C LYS A 130 -1.78 -12.97 2.24
N ALA A 131 -1.28 -11.77 2.02
CA ALA A 131 -0.67 -10.96 3.07
C ALA A 131 -1.70 -10.57 4.14
N GLU A 132 -2.89 -10.14 3.72
CA GLU A 132 -4.00 -9.79 4.61
C GLU A 132 -4.41 -10.99 5.48
N ASP A 133 -4.72 -12.13 4.84
CA ASP A 133 -5.14 -13.35 5.54
C ASP A 133 -4.07 -13.83 6.53
N PHE A 134 -2.80 -13.81 6.15
CA PHE A 134 -1.69 -14.21 7.01
C PHE A 134 -1.55 -13.29 8.23
N LEU A 135 -1.52 -11.98 8.02
CA LEU A 135 -1.34 -11.02 9.11
C LEU A 135 -2.54 -11.03 10.07
N TRP A 136 -3.76 -11.20 9.56
CA TRP A 136 -4.95 -11.40 10.39
C TRP A 136 -4.87 -12.70 11.19
N ALA A 137 -4.45 -13.80 10.58
CA ALA A 137 -4.28 -15.08 11.29
C ALA A 137 -3.26 -14.93 12.43
N VAL A 138 -2.09 -14.36 12.17
CA VAL A 138 -1.07 -14.09 13.20
C VAL A 138 -1.67 -13.26 14.33
N ARG A 139 -2.31 -12.14 14.02
CA ARG A 139 -2.88 -11.23 15.00
C ARG A 139 -3.97 -11.88 15.85
N CYS A 140 -4.90 -12.59 15.24
CA CYS A 140 -5.96 -13.29 15.96
C CYS A 140 -5.40 -14.34 16.92
N HIS A 141 -4.44 -15.15 16.47
CA HIS A 141 -3.78 -16.14 17.33
C HIS A 141 -3.03 -15.50 18.50
N MET A 142 -2.38 -14.34 18.31
CA MET A 142 -1.76 -13.58 19.39
C MET A 142 -2.80 -13.15 20.43
N HIS A 143 -3.93 -12.58 19.99
CA HIS A 143 -5.00 -12.15 20.91
C HIS A 143 -5.64 -13.33 21.66
N PHE A 144 -5.86 -14.46 21.00
CA PHE A 144 -6.39 -15.67 21.64
C PHE A 144 -5.42 -16.26 22.68
N GLN A 145 -4.12 -16.19 22.40
CA GLN A 145 -3.10 -16.71 23.32
C GLN A 145 -2.92 -15.83 24.55
N THR A 146 -2.90 -14.52 24.35
CA THR A 146 -2.59 -13.56 25.42
C THR A 146 -3.83 -13.09 26.19
N GLY A 147 -5.04 -13.32 25.68
CA GLY A 147 -6.30 -12.83 26.22
C GLY A 147 -6.45 -11.30 26.18
N LYS A 148 -5.54 -10.60 25.51
CA LYS A 148 -5.49 -9.13 25.40
C LYS A 148 -5.13 -8.71 23.97
N PRO A 149 -5.34 -7.44 23.61
CA PRO A 149 -4.98 -6.91 22.28
C PRO A 149 -3.45 -6.71 22.16
N GLU A 150 -2.69 -7.81 22.21
CA GLU A 150 -1.25 -7.81 22.01
C GLU A 150 -0.92 -7.68 20.52
N GLU A 151 -0.10 -6.71 20.16
CA GLU A 151 0.27 -6.43 18.77
C GLU A 151 1.77 -6.67 18.51
N ARG A 152 2.58 -6.82 19.56
CA ARG A 152 4.01 -7.08 19.46
C ARG A 152 4.27 -8.57 19.43
N LEU A 153 4.84 -9.05 18.36
CA LEU A 153 5.24 -10.45 18.18
C LEU A 153 6.58 -10.70 18.89
N SER A 154 6.53 -10.76 20.23
CA SER A 154 7.70 -11.01 21.08
C SER A 154 8.24 -12.42 20.94
N PHE A 155 9.51 -12.65 21.30
CA PHE A 155 10.15 -13.98 21.21
C PHE A 155 9.36 -15.08 21.90
N ASP A 156 8.76 -14.76 23.07
CA ASP A 156 7.97 -15.74 23.83
C ASP A 156 6.73 -16.19 23.06
N ILE A 157 6.12 -15.29 22.30
CA ILE A 157 4.90 -15.56 21.54
C ILE A 157 5.22 -16.25 20.20
N GLN A 158 6.34 -15.92 19.55
CA GLN A 158 6.70 -16.43 18.22
C GLN A 158 6.65 -17.95 18.11
N ARG A 159 7.16 -18.66 19.12
CA ARG A 159 7.19 -20.12 19.14
C ARG A 159 5.78 -20.73 19.12
N ASP A 160 4.90 -20.22 19.93
CA ASP A 160 3.54 -20.73 20.05
C ASP A 160 2.70 -20.36 18.83
N ILE A 161 2.89 -19.16 18.28
CA ILE A 161 2.23 -18.73 17.03
C ILE A 161 2.71 -19.60 15.86
N ALA A 162 4.00 -19.87 15.75
CA ALA A 162 4.53 -20.77 14.72
C ALA A 162 3.84 -22.15 14.75
N ARG A 163 3.71 -22.75 15.95
CA ARG A 163 3.02 -24.04 16.12
C ARG A 163 1.53 -23.97 15.75
N ARG A 164 0.82 -22.93 16.22
CA ARG A 164 -0.61 -22.72 15.96
C ARG A 164 -0.91 -22.53 14.48
N LEU A 165 0.00 -21.92 13.74
CA LEU A 165 -0.08 -21.74 12.29
C LEU A 165 0.46 -22.94 11.50
N GLY A 166 0.83 -24.05 12.17
CA GLY A 166 1.23 -25.30 11.53
C GLY A 166 2.66 -25.34 11.03
N TYR A 167 3.52 -24.40 11.43
CA TYR A 167 4.95 -24.46 11.09
C TYR A 167 5.62 -25.59 11.86
N ARG A 168 6.50 -26.32 11.19
CA ARG A 168 7.27 -27.46 11.73
C ARG A 168 8.75 -27.27 11.44
N ASP A 169 9.58 -27.89 12.26
CA ASP A 169 11.01 -27.97 11.99
C ASP A 169 11.27 -28.66 10.66
N SER A 170 12.30 -28.25 9.97
CA SER A 170 12.76 -28.83 8.71
C SER A 170 14.30 -28.87 8.71
N ALA A 171 14.92 -29.61 7.81
CA ALA A 171 16.37 -29.68 7.74
C ALA A 171 16.99 -28.27 7.66
N GLY A 172 17.77 -27.91 8.68
CA GLY A 172 18.50 -26.65 8.76
C GLY A 172 17.70 -25.42 9.23
N MET A 173 16.39 -25.56 9.58
CA MET A 173 15.59 -24.41 10.03
C MET A 173 14.47 -24.82 10.98
N SER A 174 14.38 -24.18 12.14
CA SER A 174 13.31 -24.39 13.12
C SER A 174 11.96 -23.84 12.63
N ALA A 175 10.88 -24.30 13.25
CA ALA A 175 9.52 -23.81 12.99
C ALA A 175 9.41 -22.29 13.16
N VAL A 176 10.05 -21.72 14.19
CA VAL A 176 10.06 -20.27 14.46
C VAL A 176 10.79 -19.51 13.36
N GLU A 177 11.96 -19.98 12.93
CA GLU A 177 12.71 -19.35 11.85
C GLU A 177 11.94 -19.38 10.54
N ARG A 178 11.28 -20.49 10.21
CA ARG A 178 10.42 -20.61 9.03
C ARG A 178 9.22 -19.66 9.09
N PHE A 179 8.59 -19.54 10.25
CA PHE A 179 7.50 -18.61 10.48
C PHE A 179 7.98 -17.17 10.32
N MET A 180 9.08 -16.78 10.98
CA MET A 180 9.60 -15.42 10.92
C MET A 180 10.10 -15.06 9.52
N LYS A 181 10.74 -16.01 8.82
CA LYS A 181 11.09 -15.83 7.40
C LYS A 181 9.85 -15.52 6.56
N HIS A 182 8.76 -16.27 6.73
CA HIS A 182 7.50 -16.02 6.02
C HIS A 182 6.91 -14.67 6.40
N TYR A 183 6.91 -14.31 7.69
CA TYR A 183 6.47 -13.00 8.16
C TYR A 183 7.21 -11.85 7.46
N PHE A 184 8.54 -11.92 7.38
CA PHE A 184 9.34 -10.88 6.73
C PHE A 184 9.12 -10.82 5.22
N LEU A 185 8.88 -11.94 4.55
CA LEU A 185 8.51 -11.96 3.14
C LEU A 185 7.16 -11.28 2.93
N VAL A 186 6.16 -11.57 3.76
CA VAL A 186 4.86 -10.90 3.73
C VAL A 186 5.01 -9.40 3.98
N ALA A 187 5.80 -8.99 4.97
CA ALA A 187 6.03 -7.57 5.25
C ALA A 187 6.75 -6.85 4.08
N LYS A 188 7.63 -7.55 3.36
CA LYS A 188 8.25 -7.06 2.11
C LYS A 188 7.18 -6.88 1.03
N ASP A 189 6.33 -7.88 0.80
CA ASP A 189 5.27 -7.83 -0.22
C ASP A 189 4.32 -6.66 0.02
N VAL A 190 3.90 -6.43 1.27
CA VAL A 190 3.09 -5.26 1.66
C VAL A 190 3.79 -3.94 1.30
N GLY A 191 5.10 -3.86 1.57
CA GLY A 191 5.91 -2.69 1.20
C GLY A 191 5.98 -2.47 -0.31
N ASP A 192 6.06 -3.55 -1.08
CA ASP A 192 6.11 -3.49 -2.54
C ASP A 192 4.76 -3.07 -3.14
N LEU A 193 3.65 -3.61 -2.64
CA LEU A 193 2.29 -3.20 -3.01
C LEU A 193 2.04 -1.72 -2.70
N THR A 194 2.52 -1.24 -1.56
CA THR A 194 2.41 0.18 -1.19
C THR A 194 3.15 1.07 -2.18
N ARG A 195 4.37 0.70 -2.60
CA ARG A 195 5.13 1.46 -3.61
C ARG A 195 4.43 1.47 -4.95
N ILE A 196 3.86 0.35 -5.38
CA ILE A 196 3.10 0.24 -6.63
C ILE A 196 1.92 1.21 -6.62
N LEU A 197 1.14 1.23 -5.55
CA LEU A 197 0.01 2.15 -5.42
C LEU A 197 0.47 3.62 -5.40
N CYS A 198 1.48 3.97 -4.59
CA CYS A 198 2.00 5.34 -4.53
C CYS A 198 2.45 5.81 -5.91
N SER A 199 3.17 4.97 -6.66
CA SER A 199 3.59 5.29 -8.04
C SER A 199 2.39 5.48 -8.98
N ALA A 200 1.32 4.68 -8.84
CA ALA A 200 0.10 4.85 -9.62
C ALA A 200 -0.61 6.19 -9.30
N LEU A 201 -0.66 6.56 -8.03
CA LEU A 201 -1.28 7.83 -7.58
C LEU A 201 -0.48 9.06 -8.05
N GLU A 202 0.85 9.02 -7.97
CA GLU A 202 1.71 10.11 -8.47
C GLU A 202 1.52 10.34 -9.97
N GLU A 203 1.40 9.27 -10.76
CA GLU A 203 1.14 9.37 -12.19
C GLU A 203 -0.18 10.09 -12.49
N VAL A 204 -1.23 9.79 -11.73
CA VAL A 204 -2.54 10.41 -11.92
C VAL A 204 -2.54 11.85 -11.44
N GLN A 205 -1.97 12.14 -10.26
CA GLN A 205 -1.88 13.51 -9.75
C GLN A 205 -1.06 14.44 -10.68
N ALA A 206 -0.02 13.91 -11.32
CA ALA A 206 0.73 14.66 -12.33
C ALA A 206 -0.10 15.03 -13.56
N LYS A 207 -1.19 14.30 -13.83
CA LYS A 207 -2.14 14.59 -14.94
C LYS A 207 -3.21 15.60 -14.55
N ASP A 208 -3.53 15.72 -13.24
CA ASP A 208 -4.66 16.52 -12.74
C ASP A 208 -4.31 17.95 -12.30
N VAL A 209 -3.06 18.44 -12.48
CA VAL A 209 -2.69 19.83 -12.14
C VAL A 209 -3.19 20.81 -13.21
N PRO A 210 -4.27 21.57 -12.96
CA PRO A 210 -4.76 22.55 -13.91
C PRO A 210 -3.93 23.85 -13.82
N GLY A 211 -3.45 24.33 -14.93
CA GLY A 211 -3.24 25.76 -15.13
C GLY A 211 -1.84 26.22 -15.54
N LEU A 212 -0.75 25.81 -14.93
CA LEU A 212 0.59 26.29 -15.33
C LEU A 212 1.34 25.31 -16.25
N ASN A 213 1.08 24.01 -16.10
CA ASN A 213 1.72 22.98 -16.93
C ASN A 213 1.14 22.83 -18.34
N ARG A 214 -0.05 23.38 -18.65
CA ARG A 214 -0.61 23.30 -20.01
C ARG A 214 0.22 24.06 -21.04
N ILE A 215 0.89 25.14 -20.62
CA ILE A 215 1.76 25.92 -21.52
C ILE A 215 3.11 25.21 -21.69
N PHE A 216 3.61 24.53 -20.62
CA PHE A 216 4.86 23.77 -20.69
C PHE A 216 4.66 22.33 -21.22
N SER A 217 3.47 21.73 -21.08
CA SER A 217 3.19 20.35 -21.52
C SER A 217 3.09 20.22 -23.04
N THR A 218 2.79 21.29 -23.75
CA THR A 218 2.78 21.29 -25.23
C THR A 218 4.21 21.21 -25.80
N PHE A 219 5.20 21.64 -25.04
CA PHE A 219 6.62 21.55 -25.44
C PHE A 219 7.34 20.29 -24.90
N SER A 220 6.77 19.55 -23.93
CA SER A 220 7.47 18.48 -23.20
C SER A 220 7.00 17.06 -23.50
N ARG A 221 6.20 16.81 -24.53
CA ARG A 221 5.79 15.45 -24.94
C ARG A 221 6.89 14.65 -25.67
N ARG A 222 8.11 15.15 -25.78
CA ARG A 222 9.21 14.40 -26.41
C ARG A 222 9.91 13.54 -25.36
N ARG A 223 9.68 12.23 -25.42
CA ARG A 223 10.56 11.22 -24.83
C ARG A 223 11.96 11.41 -25.39
N LYS A 224 12.88 11.89 -24.57
CA LYS A 224 14.27 12.10 -24.96
C LYS A 224 15.03 10.80 -24.72
N LYS A 225 15.55 10.20 -25.77
CA LYS A 225 16.42 9.01 -25.68
C LYS A 225 17.73 9.37 -24.98
N ILE A 226 18.22 8.45 -24.14
CA ILE A 226 19.52 8.60 -23.48
C ILE A 226 20.58 7.95 -24.38
N SER A 227 21.58 8.72 -24.79
CA SER A 227 22.67 8.21 -25.63
C SER A 227 23.41 7.06 -24.93
N GLY A 228 23.55 5.93 -25.63
CA GLY A 228 24.17 4.72 -25.08
C GLY A 228 23.25 3.84 -24.21
N PHE A 229 22.01 4.28 -23.94
CA PHE A 229 21.07 3.54 -23.11
C PHE A 229 19.65 3.54 -23.75
N PRO A 230 19.44 2.75 -24.83
CA PRO A 230 18.19 2.77 -25.59
C PRO A 230 16.97 2.29 -24.80
N ASP A 231 17.18 1.54 -23.71
CA ASP A 231 16.15 1.00 -22.84
C ASP A 231 15.55 2.06 -21.89
N PHE A 232 16.14 3.27 -21.84
CA PHE A 232 15.72 4.34 -20.95
C PHE A 232 15.45 5.64 -21.71
N VAL A 233 14.49 6.40 -21.19
CA VAL A 233 14.08 7.68 -21.74
C VAL A 233 13.95 8.72 -20.64
N ILE A 234 14.17 9.99 -20.96
CA ILE A 234 13.86 11.10 -20.08
C ILE A 234 12.46 11.62 -20.43
N GLU A 235 11.57 11.66 -19.46
CA GLU A 235 10.20 12.09 -19.56
C GLU A 235 9.87 12.96 -18.34
N HIS A 236 9.41 14.20 -18.58
CA HIS A 236 9.11 15.18 -17.51
C HIS A 236 10.25 15.37 -16.49
N HIS A 237 11.48 15.45 -16.98
CA HIS A 237 12.69 15.59 -16.14
C HIS A 237 12.96 14.40 -15.21
N ARG A 238 12.38 13.24 -15.52
CA ARG A 238 12.54 11.97 -14.79
C ARG A 238 12.99 10.87 -15.76
N ILE A 239 13.70 9.87 -15.26
CA ILE A 239 14.10 8.71 -16.07
C ILE A 239 12.98 7.68 -16.04
N ASN A 240 12.52 7.32 -17.23
CA ASN A 240 11.52 6.27 -17.45
C ASN A 240 12.12 5.12 -18.27
N ILE A 241 11.43 3.97 -18.27
CA ILE A 241 11.73 2.82 -19.09
C ILE A 241 11.14 3.01 -20.50
N ALA A 242 11.83 2.53 -21.52
CA ALA A 242 11.35 2.60 -22.89
C ALA A 242 10.15 1.70 -23.15
N ASP A 243 10.15 0.51 -22.53
CA ASP A 243 9.04 -0.46 -22.55
C ASP A 243 8.99 -1.30 -21.26
N SER A 244 7.88 -1.97 -21.01
CA SER A 244 7.64 -2.75 -19.78
C SER A 244 8.50 -4.01 -19.65
N LYS A 245 9.17 -4.46 -20.72
CA LYS A 245 9.99 -5.69 -20.75
C LYS A 245 11.49 -5.41 -20.55
N VAL A 246 11.88 -4.16 -20.34
CA VAL A 246 13.28 -3.74 -20.21
C VAL A 246 14.04 -4.59 -19.19
N PHE A 247 13.48 -4.84 -18.01
CA PHE A 247 14.14 -5.60 -16.95
C PHE A 247 14.08 -7.12 -17.13
N SER A 248 13.00 -7.65 -17.74
CA SER A 248 12.90 -9.08 -18.04
C SER A 248 13.78 -9.49 -19.23
N ARG A 249 14.04 -8.56 -20.16
CA ARG A 249 14.94 -8.78 -21.28
C ARG A 249 16.41 -8.74 -20.84
N GLU A 250 16.75 -7.80 -19.99
CA GLU A 250 18.10 -7.61 -19.47
C GLU A 250 18.07 -7.17 -18.00
N PRO A 251 18.20 -8.11 -17.03
CA PRO A 251 18.08 -7.80 -15.60
C PRO A 251 19.08 -6.76 -15.07
N ILE A 252 20.27 -6.65 -15.69
CA ILE A 252 21.28 -5.64 -15.34
C ILE A 252 20.72 -4.21 -15.49
N ASN A 253 19.67 -4.01 -16.28
CA ASN A 253 19.02 -2.73 -16.40
C ASN A 253 18.40 -2.22 -15.10
N LEU A 254 18.14 -3.11 -14.12
CA LEU A 254 17.78 -2.69 -12.76
C LEU A 254 18.88 -1.83 -12.14
N VAL A 255 20.14 -2.25 -12.24
CA VAL A 255 21.29 -1.50 -11.73
C VAL A 255 21.57 -0.27 -12.59
N ARG A 256 21.50 -0.42 -13.93
CA ARG A 256 21.74 0.69 -14.88
C ARG A 256 20.78 1.86 -14.67
N LEU A 257 19.52 1.59 -14.31
CA LEU A 257 18.55 2.65 -14.02
C LEU A 257 18.99 3.51 -12.84
N PHE A 258 19.42 2.90 -11.73
CA PHE A 258 19.92 3.64 -10.56
C PHE A 258 21.20 4.44 -10.90
N TYR A 259 22.11 3.83 -11.65
CA TYR A 259 23.31 4.53 -12.15
C TYR A 259 22.97 5.76 -12.99
N LEU A 260 21.97 5.66 -13.88
CA LEU A 260 21.55 6.78 -14.71
C LEU A 260 20.90 7.90 -13.92
N VAL A 261 20.05 7.56 -12.94
CA VAL A 261 19.41 8.53 -12.04
C VAL A 261 20.47 9.34 -11.29
N ASP A 262 21.43 8.66 -10.69
CA ASP A 262 22.56 9.29 -9.97
C ASP A 262 23.41 10.15 -10.91
N ARG A 263 23.86 9.59 -12.03
CA ARG A 263 24.73 10.27 -12.99
C ARG A 263 24.14 11.52 -13.62
N LEU A 264 22.83 11.50 -13.89
CA LEU A 264 22.13 12.60 -14.57
C LEU A 264 21.47 13.59 -13.59
N GLY A 265 21.49 13.29 -12.29
CA GLY A 265 20.85 14.11 -11.25
C GLY A 265 19.34 14.23 -11.48
N LEU A 266 18.71 13.18 -12.02
CA LEU A 266 17.28 13.14 -12.30
C LEU A 266 16.56 12.26 -11.28
N GLU A 267 15.22 12.38 -11.24
CA GLU A 267 14.38 11.50 -10.43
C GLU A 267 13.90 10.30 -11.23
N PHE A 268 13.37 9.28 -10.53
CA PHE A 268 12.69 8.16 -11.14
C PHE A 268 11.29 8.58 -11.63
N HIS A 269 10.93 8.17 -12.83
CA HIS A 269 9.54 8.22 -13.26
C HIS A 269 8.72 7.16 -12.49
N PRO A 270 7.46 7.43 -12.08
CA PRO A 270 6.61 6.47 -11.37
C PRO A 270 6.49 5.10 -12.05
N ASP A 271 6.37 5.07 -13.38
CA ASP A 271 6.33 3.81 -14.16
C ASP A 271 7.61 3.02 -14.06
N ALA A 272 8.77 3.69 -14.13
CA ALA A 272 10.06 3.03 -13.95
C ALA A 272 10.17 2.42 -12.55
N MET A 273 9.75 3.15 -11.50
CA MET A 273 9.78 2.66 -10.14
C MET A 273 8.84 1.49 -9.91
N ARG A 274 7.64 1.53 -10.50
CA ARG A 274 6.67 0.42 -10.51
C ARG A 274 7.27 -0.82 -11.18
N ALA A 275 7.88 -0.64 -12.35
CA ALA A 275 8.51 -1.72 -13.09
C ALA A 275 9.70 -2.31 -12.33
N VAL A 276 10.54 -1.49 -11.68
CA VAL A 276 11.61 -1.95 -10.77
C VAL A 276 11.04 -2.84 -9.68
N THR A 277 10.02 -2.36 -8.96
CA THR A 277 9.40 -3.10 -7.85
C THR A 277 8.89 -4.48 -8.30
N ARG A 278 8.23 -4.54 -9.47
CA ARG A 278 7.74 -5.79 -10.08
C ARG A 278 8.86 -6.73 -10.55
N SER A 279 10.05 -6.20 -10.77
CA SER A 279 11.19 -6.94 -11.34
C SER A 279 12.26 -7.30 -10.32
N LEU A 280 12.11 -6.93 -9.04
CA LEU A 280 13.12 -7.21 -7.99
C LEU A 280 13.44 -8.71 -7.85
N ARG A 281 12.47 -9.59 -8.11
CA ARG A 281 12.68 -11.05 -8.13
C ARG A 281 13.74 -11.53 -9.12
N LEU A 282 14.08 -10.72 -10.13
CA LEU A 282 15.11 -11.07 -11.11
C LEU A 282 16.53 -10.94 -10.55
N ILE A 283 16.70 -10.28 -9.41
CA ILE A 283 18.00 -10.15 -8.72
C ILE A 283 18.36 -11.44 -7.99
N ASP A 284 17.36 -12.15 -7.46
CA ASP A 284 17.55 -13.37 -6.64
C ASP A 284 17.61 -14.66 -7.49
N ALA A 285 17.51 -14.55 -8.82
CA ALA A 285 17.39 -15.69 -9.72
C ALA A 285 18.75 -16.21 -10.27
N ASN A 286 19.89 -15.64 -9.82
CA ASN A 286 21.25 -16.04 -10.23
C ASN A 286 22.14 -16.36 -9.04
#